data_578b153e638ed08b8831c91f8a100df7
#
_entry.id   578b153e638ed08b8831c91f8a100df7
#
_cell.length_a   1.000
_cell.length_b   1.000
_cell.length_c   1.000
_cell.angle_alpha   90.00
_cell.angle_beta   90.00
_cell.angle_gamma   90.00
#
_symmetry.space_group_name_H-M   'P 1'
#
loop_
_entity.id
_entity.type
_entity.pdbx_description
1 polymer ?
#
loop_
_entity_poly.entity_id
_entity_poly.type
_entity_poly.pdbx_seq_one_letter_code
_entity_poly.pdbx_strand_id
1 'polypeptide(L)'
;VSEPILECDSMPHWQRCMQGHAAANLMPVIAANRIGTEAVLPCPENGGQRSELCFYGSSFLTDETGALLQCAPRDAEAVLLQTYDLDALLESRSSWGLFRDRRPEYYGAITHRAQDDLTR
;
A
#
# COMPACT_ATOMS: atom_id res chain seq x y z
N VAL A 1 1.87 -1.94 36.30
CA VAL A 1 1.58 -3.00 35.32
C VAL A 1 1.67 -2.33 33.96
N SER A 2 2.76 -2.59 33.22
CA SER A 2 2.88 -2.13 31.84
C SER A 2 1.85 -2.86 30.99
N GLU A 3 1.03 -2.12 30.26
CA GLU A 3 0.12 -2.73 29.28
C GLU A 3 0.94 -3.49 28.22
N PRO A 4 0.46 -4.64 27.78
CA PRO A 4 1.14 -5.38 26.73
C PRO A 4 1.15 -4.54 25.45
N ILE A 5 2.33 -4.29 24.91
CA ILE A 5 2.48 -3.71 23.58
C ILE A 5 1.90 -4.71 22.58
N LEU A 6 0.79 -4.38 21.94
CA LEU A 6 0.26 -5.16 20.84
C LEU A 6 1.23 -5.01 19.66
N GLU A 7 2.07 -6.02 19.45
CA GLU A 7 2.84 -6.14 18.22
C GLU A 7 1.87 -6.43 17.06
N CYS A 8 1.64 -5.44 16.23
CA CYS A 8 0.84 -5.60 15.03
C CYS A 8 1.74 -5.70 13.81
N ASP A 9 1.85 -6.90 13.22
CA ASP A 9 2.48 -7.06 11.91
C ASP A 9 1.50 -6.65 10.81
N SER A 10 1.60 -5.39 10.38
CA SER A 10 0.74 -4.84 9.33
C SER A 10 1.20 -5.20 7.91
N MET A 11 2.32 -5.90 7.72
CA MET A 11 2.87 -6.22 6.41
C MET A 11 1.88 -6.97 5.50
N PRO A 12 1.19 -8.03 5.97
CA PRO A 12 0.24 -8.74 5.13
C PRO A 12 -0.95 -7.89 4.69
N HIS A 13 -1.39 -6.96 5.54
CA HIS A 13 -2.45 -6.02 5.20
C HIS A 13 -1.98 -5.03 4.13
N TRP A 14 -0.84 -4.39 4.35
CA TRP A 14 -0.23 -3.46 3.40
C TRP A 14 -0.01 -4.10 2.02
N GLN A 15 0.57 -5.30 1.98
CA GLN A 15 0.83 -6.00 0.72
C GLN A 15 -0.46 -6.32 -0.04
N ARG A 16 -1.49 -6.82 0.65
CA ARG A 16 -2.80 -7.13 0.02
C ARG A 16 -3.48 -5.87 -0.52
N CYS A 17 -3.42 -4.76 0.20
CA CYS A 17 -3.96 -3.50 -0.29
C CYS A 17 -3.29 -3.06 -1.58
N MET A 18 -1.95 -3.12 -1.65
CA MET A 18 -1.20 -2.76 -2.85
C MET A 18 -1.48 -3.71 -4.03
N GLN A 19 -1.55 -5.03 -3.77
CA GLN A 19 -1.97 -6.01 -4.78
C GLN A 19 -3.40 -5.74 -5.29
N GLY A 20 -4.31 -5.36 -4.38
CA GLY A 20 -5.67 -4.95 -4.74
C GLY A 20 -5.68 -3.72 -5.65
N HIS A 21 -4.82 -2.75 -5.41
CA HIS A 21 -4.67 -1.59 -6.30
C HIS A 21 -4.12 -1.97 -7.66
N ALA A 22 -3.15 -2.88 -7.74
CA ALA A 22 -2.65 -3.40 -9.01
C ALA A 22 -3.78 -4.03 -9.83
N ALA A 23 -4.50 -4.98 -9.24
CA ALA A 23 -5.60 -5.70 -9.89
C ALA A 23 -6.75 -4.77 -10.29
N ALA A 24 -7.19 -3.87 -9.40
CA ALA A 24 -8.30 -2.96 -9.65
C ALA A 24 -8.02 -1.92 -10.75
N ASN A 25 -6.75 -1.61 -11.00
CA ASN A 25 -6.33 -0.64 -12.00
C ASN A 25 -5.68 -1.28 -13.23
N LEU A 26 -5.50 -2.59 -13.24
CA LEU A 26 -4.76 -3.33 -14.27
C LEU A 26 -3.38 -2.68 -14.54
N MET A 27 -2.63 -2.48 -13.48
CA MET A 27 -1.32 -1.82 -13.49
C MET A 27 -0.38 -2.52 -12.52
N PRO A 28 0.86 -2.79 -12.90
CA PRO A 28 1.87 -3.24 -11.96
C PRO A 28 2.05 -2.26 -10.80
N VAL A 29 2.31 -2.79 -9.62
CA VAL A 29 2.70 -2.01 -8.45
C VAL A 29 4.14 -2.32 -8.09
N ILE A 30 4.94 -1.28 -7.93
CA ILE A 30 6.31 -1.32 -7.45
C ILE A 30 6.32 -0.67 -6.07
N ALA A 31 6.40 -1.49 -5.03
CA ALA A 31 6.32 -1.04 -3.65
C ALA A 31 7.70 -1.15 -2.98
N ALA A 32 8.27 0.00 -2.62
CA ALA A 32 9.51 0.08 -1.85
C ALA A 32 9.19 0.38 -0.39
N ASN A 33 9.80 -0.37 0.52
CA ASN A 33 9.67 -0.17 1.95
C ASN A 33 11.04 -0.14 2.62
N ARG A 34 11.08 0.39 3.84
CA ARG A 34 12.27 0.51 4.68
C ARG A 34 12.48 -0.78 5.48
N ILE A 35 13.74 -0.98 5.90
CA ILE A 35 14.17 -2.01 6.85
C ILE A 35 14.77 -1.37 8.09
N GLY A 36 14.92 -2.14 9.15
CA GLY A 36 15.59 -1.75 10.38
C GLY A 36 14.67 -1.07 11.38
N THR A 37 15.26 -0.69 12.50
CA THR A 37 14.55 -0.11 13.63
C THR A 37 14.99 1.33 13.84
N GLU A 38 14.03 2.24 14.00
CA GLU A 38 14.26 3.65 14.28
C GLU A 38 13.67 4.03 15.62
N ALA A 39 14.50 4.64 16.47
CA ALA A 39 14.05 5.20 17.74
C ALA A 39 13.77 6.69 17.60
N VAL A 40 12.57 7.10 17.99
CA VAL A 40 12.20 8.50 18.16
C VAL A 40 12.62 8.93 19.57
N LEU A 41 13.60 9.83 19.65
CA LEU A 41 14.07 10.36 20.94
C LEU A 41 13.15 11.49 21.42
N PRO A 42 12.89 11.58 22.73
CA PRO A 42 12.11 12.66 23.28
C PRO A 42 12.78 14.02 23.03
N CYS A 43 12.01 14.97 22.49
CA CYS A 43 12.41 16.38 22.37
C CYS A 43 11.19 17.28 22.61
N PRO A 44 11.37 18.59 22.88
CA PRO A 44 10.25 19.50 23.11
C PRO A 44 9.27 19.56 21.93
N GLU A 45 9.78 19.47 20.70
CA GLU A 45 9.02 19.60 19.46
C GLU A 45 8.06 18.42 19.24
N ASN A 46 8.37 17.24 19.78
CA ASN A 46 7.49 16.06 19.70
C ASN A 46 6.69 15.81 20.99
N GLY A 47 6.65 16.79 21.88
CA GLY A 47 5.94 16.68 23.17
C GLY A 47 6.57 15.67 24.15
N GLY A 48 7.85 15.38 24.01
CA GLY A 48 8.55 14.40 24.85
C GLY A 48 8.24 12.94 24.51
N GLN A 49 7.64 12.67 23.37
CA GLN A 49 7.27 11.33 22.95
C GLN A 49 8.51 10.46 22.71
N ARG A 50 8.48 9.25 23.24
CA ARG A 50 9.44 8.19 22.94
C ARG A 50 8.72 7.03 22.25
N SER A 51 9.21 6.62 21.10
CA SER A 51 8.70 5.44 20.40
C SER A 51 9.82 4.75 19.63
N GLU A 52 9.57 3.51 19.27
CA GLU A 52 10.44 2.71 18.41
C GLU A 52 9.60 2.12 17.28
N LEU A 53 10.08 2.24 16.06
CA LEU A 53 9.43 1.72 14.87
C LEU A 53 10.36 0.70 14.19
N CYS A 54 9.91 -0.54 14.13
CA CYS A 54 10.58 -1.59 13.37
C CYS A 54 9.91 -1.72 11.99
N PHE A 55 10.67 -1.42 10.94
CA PHE A 55 10.22 -1.53 9.56
C PHE A 55 10.41 -2.95 9.05
N TYR A 56 9.39 -3.50 8.43
CA TYR A 56 9.35 -4.90 8.00
C TYR A 56 9.86 -5.14 6.58
N GLY A 57 10.47 -4.16 5.91
CA GLY A 57 11.00 -4.32 4.56
C GLY A 57 9.96 -4.88 3.59
N SER A 58 10.22 -6.07 3.06
CA SER A 58 9.29 -6.78 2.18
C SER A 58 8.85 -5.98 0.96
N SER A 59 9.74 -5.15 0.41
CA SER A 59 9.52 -4.46 -0.87
C SER A 59 9.16 -5.48 -1.94
N PHE A 60 8.26 -5.14 -2.86
CA PHE A 60 7.79 -6.12 -3.84
C PHE A 60 7.38 -5.51 -5.17
N LEU A 61 7.29 -6.37 -6.17
CA LEU A 61 6.83 -6.06 -7.52
C LEU A 61 5.66 -6.97 -7.87
N THR A 62 4.61 -6.40 -8.47
CA THR A 62 3.48 -7.18 -8.99
C THR A 62 3.39 -7.07 -10.51
N ASP A 63 2.64 -7.97 -11.12
CA ASP A 63 2.07 -7.76 -12.45
C ASP A 63 0.77 -6.92 -12.38
N GLU A 64 0.14 -6.72 -13.51
CA GLU A 64 -1.12 -5.95 -13.65
C GLU A 64 -2.33 -6.66 -13.03
N THR A 65 -2.23 -7.94 -12.72
CA THR A 65 -3.29 -8.70 -12.04
C THR A 65 -3.17 -8.66 -10.52
N GLY A 66 -2.08 -8.08 -10.02
CA GLY A 66 -1.74 -8.05 -8.60
C GLY A 66 -0.99 -9.29 -8.12
N ALA A 67 -0.60 -10.21 -9.01
CA ALA A 67 0.24 -11.34 -8.63
C ALA A 67 1.66 -10.88 -8.30
N LEU A 68 2.23 -11.43 -7.22
CA LEU A 68 3.59 -11.12 -6.81
C LEU A 68 4.59 -11.74 -7.79
N LEU A 69 5.45 -10.91 -8.37
CA LEU A 69 6.56 -11.33 -9.23
C LEU A 69 7.85 -11.52 -8.42
N GLN A 70 8.15 -10.58 -7.55
CA GLN A 70 9.33 -10.60 -6.69
C GLN A 70 9.02 -9.97 -5.34
N CYS A 71 9.70 -10.45 -4.30
CA CYS A 71 9.62 -9.90 -2.94
C CYS A 71 11.01 -9.85 -2.31
N ALA A 72 11.36 -8.72 -1.73
CA ALA A 72 12.59 -8.55 -0.96
C ALA A 72 12.47 -9.14 0.44
N PRO A 73 13.61 -9.45 1.09
CA PRO A 73 13.63 -9.84 2.49
C PRO A 73 13.04 -8.78 3.43
N ARG A 74 12.71 -9.19 4.64
CA ARG A 74 12.16 -8.30 5.67
C ARG A 74 13.22 -7.43 6.34
N ASP A 75 14.46 -7.91 6.39
CA ASP A 75 15.53 -7.44 7.26
C ASP A 75 16.84 -7.16 6.53
N ALA A 76 16.84 -7.25 5.21
CA ALA A 76 18.03 -7.01 4.40
C ALA A 76 17.74 -6.08 3.21
N GLU A 77 18.75 -5.28 2.86
CA GLU A 77 18.72 -4.49 1.62
C GLU A 77 18.69 -5.38 0.40
N ALA A 78 17.91 -5.01 -0.59
CA ALA A 78 17.80 -5.76 -1.85
C ALA A 78 17.55 -4.80 -3.03
N VAL A 79 17.98 -5.23 -4.20
CA VAL A 79 17.62 -4.62 -5.49
C VAL A 79 16.76 -5.61 -6.25
N LEU A 80 15.55 -5.20 -6.60
CA LEU A 80 14.62 -5.97 -7.42
C LEU A 80 14.58 -5.37 -8.82
N LEU A 81 14.67 -6.22 -9.84
CA LEU A 81 14.63 -5.81 -11.25
C LEU A 81 13.52 -6.58 -11.96
N GLN A 82 12.66 -5.84 -12.67
CA GLN A 82 11.57 -6.42 -13.44
C GLN A 82 11.39 -5.65 -14.74
N THR A 83 11.22 -6.37 -15.84
CA THR A 83 10.85 -5.79 -17.13
C THR A 83 9.35 -5.90 -17.32
N TYR A 84 8.72 -4.81 -17.75
CA TYR A 84 7.31 -4.73 -18.10
C TYR A 84 7.15 -4.34 -19.56
N ASP A 85 6.27 -5.03 -20.28
CA ASP A 85 5.84 -4.64 -21.61
C ASP A 85 4.69 -3.64 -21.49
N LEU A 86 5.00 -2.35 -21.69
CA LEU A 86 4.02 -1.27 -21.52
C LEU A 86 2.94 -1.27 -22.60
N ASP A 87 3.23 -1.75 -23.79
CA ASP A 87 2.24 -1.84 -24.87
C ASP A 87 1.23 -2.96 -24.60
N ALA A 88 1.69 -4.12 -24.13
CA ALA A 88 0.82 -5.20 -23.68
C ALA A 88 -0.06 -4.79 -22.49
N LEU A 89 0.48 -4.02 -21.55
CA LEU A 89 -0.29 -3.47 -20.42
C LEU A 89 -1.38 -2.50 -20.89
N LEU A 90 -1.07 -1.64 -21.87
CA LEU A 90 -2.03 -0.70 -22.44
C LEU A 90 -3.16 -1.45 -23.16
N GLU A 91 -2.85 -2.46 -23.93
CA GLU A 91 -3.82 -3.31 -24.61
C GLU A 91 -4.74 -4.02 -23.60
N SER A 92 -4.16 -4.65 -22.58
CA SER A 92 -4.90 -5.32 -21.50
C SER A 92 -5.88 -4.35 -20.81
N ARG A 93 -5.42 -3.17 -20.39
CA ARG A 93 -6.27 -2.15 -19.74
C ARG A 93 -7.39 -1.66 -20.65
N SER A 94 -7.11 -1.50 -21.95
CA SER A 94 -8.09 -1.04 -22.92
C SER A 94 -9.17 -2.09 -23.17
N SER A 95 -8.81 -3.38 -23.23
CA SER A 95 -9.73 -4.49 -23.45
C SER A 95 -10.71 -4.67 -22.30
N TRP A 96 -10.26 -4.51 -21.05
CA TRP A 96 -11.13 -4.60 -19.87
C TRP A 96 -12.08 -3.41 -19.71
N GLY A 97 -11.73 -2.25 -20.23
CA GLY A 97 -12.57 -1.05 -20.23
C GLY A 97 -12.90 -0.46 -18.87
N LEU A 98 -12.18 -0.81 -17.79
CA LEU A 98 -12.49 -0.41 -16.41
C LEU A 98 -12.63 1.10 -16.23
N PHE A 99 -11.78 1.89 -16.88
CA PHE A 99 -11.82 3.35 -16.81
C PHE A 99 -12.86 3.96 -17.75
N ARG A 100 -13.10 3.35 -18.91
CA ARG A 100 -14.11 3.78 -19.87
C ARG A 100 -15.51 3.64 -19.30
N ASP A 101 -15.77 2.52 -18.60
CA ASP A 101 -17.10 2.10 -18.19
C ASP A 101 -17.48 2.62 -16.79
N ARG A 102 -16.65 3.50 -16.21
CA ARG A 102 -16.97 4.17 -14.95
C ARG A 102 -18.20 5.05 -15.08
N ARG A 103 -18.93 5.16 -14.00
CA ARG A 103 -20.13 5.98 -13.88
C ARG A 103 -19.95 7.10 -12.84
N PRO A 104 -19.09 8.08 -13.10
CA PRO A 104 -18.77 9.14 -12.13
C PRO A 104 -19.98 9.89 -11.59
N GLU A 105 -21.04 9.98 -12.39
CA GLU A 105 -22.31 10.61 -12.04
C GLU A 105 -23.01 9.95 -10.83
N TYR A 106 -22.66 8.70 -10.49
CA TYR A 106 -23.21 7.98 -9.33
C TYR A 106 -22.30 7.98 -8.10
N TYR A 107 -21.08 8.53 -8.21
CA TYR A 107 -20.09 8.42 -7.13
C TYR A 107 -20.19 9.54 -6.09
N GLY A 108 -21.14 10.48 -6.25
CA GLY A 108 -21.32 11.60 -5.32
C GLY A 108 -21.39 11.18 -3.85
N ALA A 109 -22.11 10.11 -3.55
CA ALA A 109 -22.30 9.63 -2.17
C ALA A 109 -20.99 9.25 -1.46
N ILE A 110 -19.98 8.73 -2.17
CA ILE A 110 -18.70 8.34 -1.55
C ILE A 110 -17.78 9.53 -1.25
N THR A 111 -18.10 10.71 -1.72
CA THR A 111 -17.35 11.95 -1.43
C THR A 111 -17.84 12.65 -0.15
N HIS A 112 -18.99 12.25 0.38
CA HIS A 112 -19.54 12.78 1.63
C HIS A 112 -18.89 12.11 2.85
N ARG A 113 -18.73 12.88 3.92
CA ARG A 113 -18.29 12.31 5.20
C ARG A 113 -19.45 11.52 5.83
N ALA A 114 -19.16 10.36 6.40
CA ALA A 114 -20.17 9.54 7.08
C ALA A 114 -20.92 10.27 8.20
N GLN A 115 -20.33 11.31 8.80
CA GLN A 115 -20.95 12.16 9.82
C GLN A 115 -22.04 13.09 9.27
N ASP A 116 -22.03 13.42 7.98
CA ASP A 116 -23.01 14.34 7.41
C ASP A 116 -24.41 13.70 7.31
N ASP A 117 -24.48 12.36 7.32
CA ASP A 117 -25.74 11.59 7.27
C ASP A 117 -26.36 11.34 8.65
N LEU A 118 -25.62 11.50 9.75
CA LEU A 118 -26.10 11.27 11.12
C LEU A 118 -26.79 12.50 11.74
N THR A 119 -26.81 13.62 11.05
CA THR A 119 -27.39 14.89 11.52
C THR A 119 -28.67 15.30 10.79
N ARG A 120 -29.27 14.37 10.02
CA ARG A 120 -30.58 14.60 9.35
C ARG A 120 -31.66 13.77 9.98
#